data_55f8558f7452cec24ae1b1c21fa3fada
#
_entry.id   55f8558f7452cec24ae1b1c21fa3fada
#
_cell.length_a   1.000
_cell.length_b   1.000
_cell.length_c   1.000
_cell.angle_alpha   90.00
_cell.angle_beta   90.00
_cell.angle_gamma   90.00
#
_symmetry.space_group_name_H-M   'P 1'
#
loop_
_entity.id
_entity.type
_entity.pdbx_description
1 polymer ?
#
loop_
_entity_poly.entity_id
_entity_poly.type
_entity_poly.pdbx_seq_one_letter_code
_entity_poly.pdbx_strand_id
1 'polypeptide(L)'
;MNKTQAAAQQIQPYLFFDGRCEEALEFYQSALGAQVEMVMRFKDNPDPQPGMCAPGSENKVMHAAFHVGDSLIMASDGMAGGKPEFKGFSLSVNAKDEAHADKLFASLGKGGKVTMPLAKTFFSPRFGMVTDKFGVGWMVIAPQKM
;
A
#
# COMPACT_ATOMS: atom_id res chain seq x y z
N MET A 1 -21.70 11.05 -20.11
CA MET A 1 -21.43 9.75 -19.54
C MET A 1 -21.69 9.74 -18.06
N ASN A 2 -22.15 8.66 -17.61
CA ASN A 2 -22.38 8.49 -16.20
C ASN A 2 -21.11 7.95 -15.54
N LYS A 3 -20.60 8.68 -14.56
CA LYS A 3 -19.41 8.23 -13.85
C LYS A 3 -19.60 6.87 -13.21
N THR A 4 -20.83 6.58 -12.81
CA THR A 4 -21.14 5.32 -12.18
C THR A 4 -20.79 4.15 -13.07
N GLN A 5 -21.06 4.29 -14.36
CA GLN A 5 -20.73 3.21 -15.26
C GLN A 5 -19.23 3.06 -15.44
N ALA A 6 -18.52 4.20 -15.50
CA ALA A 6 -17.07 4.13 -15.63
C ALA A 6 -16.45 3.44 -14.43
N ALA A 7 -17.09 3.59 -13.26
CA ALA A 7 -16.57 3.01 -12.04
C ALA A 7 -17.13 1.63 -11.75
N ALA A 8 -17.98 1.10 -12.65
CA ALA A 8 -18.72 -0.13 -12.37
C ALA A 8 -17.80 -1.33 -12.13
N GLN A 9 -16.67 -1.40 -12.85
CA GLN A 9 -15.74 -2.48 -12.65
C GLN A 9 -14.35 -1.94 -12.42
N GLN A 10 -13.90 -2.07 -11.18
CA GLN A 10 -12.56 -1.66 -10.79
C GLN A 10 -11.95 -2.74 -9.94
N ILE A 11 -10.66 -2.95 -10.13
CA ILE A 11 -9.90 -3.84 -9.26
C ILE A 11 -8.97 -2.95 -8.46
N GLN A 12 -9.08 -3.02 -7.15
CA GLN A 12 -8.29 -2.17 -6.27
C GLN A 12 -7.60 -3.01 -5.21
N PRO A 13 -6.36 -2.70 -4.88
CA PRO A 13 -5.67 -3.44 -3.82
C PRO A 13 -6.37 -3.24 -2.48
N TYR A 14 -6.45 -4.30 -1.72
CA TYR A 14 -6.93 -4.26 -0.35
C TYR A 14 -5.92 -5.02 0.50
N LEU A 15 -5.24 -4.33 1.40
CA LEU A 15 -4.12 -4.89 2.12
C LEU A 15 -4.48 -5.08 3.59
N PHE A 16 -4.18 -6.26 4.11
CA PHE A 16 -4.44 -6.58 5.51
C PHE A 16 -3.12 -6.54 6.27
N PHE A 17 -2.98 -5.55 7.15
CA PHE A 17 -1.74 -5.34 7.90
C PHE A 17 -1.76 -5.99 9.27
N ASP A 18 -2.87 -6.58 9.63
CA ASP A 18 -2.99 -7.50 10.77
C ASP A 18 -2.48 -6.90 12.08
N GLY A 19 -2.83 -5.66 12.34
CA GLY A 19 -2.48 -4.93 13.55
C GLY A 19 -1.56 -3.75 13.33
N ARG A 20 -0.96 -3.63 12.13
CA ARG A 20 -0.01 -2.57 11.84
C ARG A 20 -0.52 -1.57 10.78
N CYS A 21 -1.83 -1.56 10.55
CA CYS A 21 -2.39 -0.73 9.47
C CYS A 21 -2.11 0.76 9.67
N GLU A 22 -2.30 1.28 10.88
CA GLU A 22 -2.08 2.70 11.13
C GLU A 22 -0.61 3.07 10.89
N GLU A 23 0.30 2.22 11.34
CA GLU A 23 1.72 2.42 11.11
C GLU A 23 2.03 2.39 9.61
N ALA A 24 1.38 1.50 8.87
CA ALA A 24 1.57 1.40 7.43
C ALA A 24 1.09 2.66 6.72
N LEU A 25 -0.07 3.19 7.12
CA LEU A 25 -0.58 4.42 6.53
C LEU A 25 0.42 5.57 6.70
N GLU A 26 0.97 5.71 7.90
CA GLU A 26 1.98 6.75 8.16
C GLU A 26 3.22 6.54 7.31
N PHE A 27 3.64 5.29 7.18
CA PHE A 27 4.81 4.96 6.37
C PHE A 27 4.59 5.35 4.91
N TYR A 28 3.43 5.01 4.34
CA TYR A 28 3.16 5.30 2.94
C TYR A 28 2.93 6.79 2.70
N GLN A 29 2.44 7.53 3.68
CA GLN A 29 2.38 8.98 3.57
C GLN A 29 3.77 9.56 3.39
N SER A 30 4.72 9.05 4.15
CA SER A 30 6.09 9.53 4.09
C SER A 30 6.83 9.03 2.84
N ALA A 31 6.66 7.75 2.52
CA ALA A 31 7.44 7.12 1.44
C ALA A 31 6.88 7.44 0.05
N LEU A 32 5.57 7.53 -0.09
CA LEU A 32 4.91 7.65 -1.39
C LEU A 32 4.16 8.96 -1.57
N GLY A 33 4.06 9.77 -0.52
CA GLY A 33 3.19 10.93 -0.57
C GLY A 33 1.73 10.54 -0.58
N ALA A 34 1.40 9.40 0.01
CA ALA A 34 0.02 8.94 0.06
C ALA A 34 -0.86 9.93 0.81
N GLN A 35 -2.12 10.04 0.38
CA GLN A 35 -3.10 10.88 1.03
C GLN A 35 -4.19 10.00 1.61
N VAL A 36 -4.27 9.96 2.92
CA VAL A 36 -5.25 9.13 3.61
C VAL A 36 -6.60 9.82 3.55
N GLU A 37 -7.60 9.12 3.01
CA GLU A 37 -8.95 9.68 2.86
C GLU A 37 -9.82 9.40 4.06
N MET A 38 -9.72 8.19 4.60
CA MET A 38 -10.55 7.83 5.73
C MET A 38 -9.88 6.72 6.53
N VAL A 39 -10.17 6.70 7.82
CA VAL A 39 -9.78 5.62 8.71
C VAL A 39 -10.99 5.35 9.62
N MET A 40 -11.43 4.11 9.63
CA MET A 40 -12.51 3.68 10.51
C MET A 40 -11.99 2.57 11.42
N ARG A 41 -12.10 2.76 12.71
CA ARG A 41 -11.65 1.74 13.67
C ARG A 41 -12.79 0.80 13.99
N PHE A 42 -12.48 -0.36 14.55
CA PHE A 42 -13.52 -1.31 14.89
C PHE A 42 -14.54 -0.71 15.86
N LYS A 43 -14.08 0.13 16.79
CA LYS A 43 -14.97 0.77 17.75
C LYS A 43 -15.94 1.77 17.10
N ASP A 44 -15.63 2.22 15.90
CA ASP A 44 -16.47 3.19 15.18
C ASP A 44 -17.57 2.52 14.36
N ASN A 45 -17.58 1.20 14.32
CA ASN A 45 -18.55 0.45 13.54
C ASN A 45 -19.94 0.63 14.16
N PRO A 46 -20.93 1.17 13.41
CA PRO A 46 -22.27 1.37 13.94
C PRO A 46 -23.05 0.06 14.14
N ASP A 47 -22.55 -1.04 13.56
CA ASP A 47 -23.25 -2.33 13.65
C ASP A 47 -22.24 -3.43 13.96
N PRO A 48 -21.63 -3.41 15.16
CA PRO A 48 -20.62 -4.41 15.50
C PRO A 48 -21.24 -5.79 15.63
N GLN A 49 -20.54 -6.79 15.06
CA GLN A 49 -20.96 -8.18 15.12
C GLN A 49 -19.97 -8.97 15.97
N PRO A 50 -20.45 -10.01 16.65
CA PRO A 50 -19.53 -10.87 17.42
C PRO A 50 -18.45 -11.45 16.52
N GLY A 51 -17.20 -11.42 16.98
CA GLY A 51 -16.11 -12.00 16.25
C GLY A 51 -15.53 -11.17 15.14
N MET A 52 -15.96 -9.91 15.00
CA MET A 52 -15.43 -9.04 13.95
C MET A 52 -13.98 -8.66 14.15
N CYS A 53 -13.53 -8.59 15.39
CA CYS A 53 -12.12 -8.32 15.67
C CYS A 53 -11.69 -9.10 16.87
N ALA A 54 -10.37 -9.30 17.01
CA ALA A 54 -9.81 -9.97 18.16
C ALA A 54 -10.07 -9.15 19.43
N PRO A 55 -10.24 -9.79 20.57
CA PRO A 55 -10.41 -9.06 21.83
C PRO A 55 -9.26 -8.10 22.06
N GLY A 56 -9.58 -6.87 22.47
CA GLY A 56 -8.59 -5.83 22.69
C GLY A 56 -8.19 -5.08 21.45
N SER A 57 -8.82 -5.37 20.31
CA SER A 57 -8.46 -4.73 19.04
C SER A 57 -9.44 -3.64 18.61
N GLU A 58 -10.24 -3.14 19.53
CA GLU A 58 -11.27 -2.14 19.20
C GLU A 58 -10.69 -0.86 18.61
N ASN A 59 -9.46 -0.50 18.97
CA ASN A 59 -8.79 0.67 18.44
C ASN A 59 -8.04 0.42 17.14
N LYS A 60 -8.00 -0.81 16.67
CA LYS A 60 -7.34 -1.13 15.41
C LYS A 60 -8.21 -0.70 14.24
N VAL A 61 -7.61 -0.65 13.06
CA VAL A 61 -8.27 -0.15 11.87
C VAL A 61 -9.12 -1.23 11.22
N MET A 62 -10.43 -0.99 11.17
CA MET A 62 -11.34 -1.88 10.49
C MET A 62 -11.27 -1.67 8.98
N HIS A 63 -11.17 -0.41 8.55
CA HIS A 63 -11.12 -0.06 7.14
C HIS A 63 -10.44 1.29 6.97
N ALA A 64 -9.60 1.40 5.97
CA ALA A 64 -8.96 2.65 5.60
C ALA A 64 -8.83 2.72 4.09
N ALA A 65 -8.73 3.93 3.58
CA ALA A 65 -8.53 4.16 2.16
C ALA A 65 -7.54 5.30 1.99
N PHE A 66 -6.64 5.15 1.02
CA PHE A 66 -5.67 6.20 0.72
C PHE A 66 -5.36 6.21 -0.77
N HIS A 67 -4.94 7.37 -1.25
CA HIS A 67 -4.56 7.55 -2.65
C HIS A 67 -3.06 7.72 -2.78
N VAL A 68 -2.52 7.12 -3.83
CA VAL A 68 -1.19 7.43 -4.31
C VAL A 68 -1.39 7.88 -5.75
N GLY A 69 -1.25 9.19 -6.02
CA GLY A 69 -1.69 9.72 -7.29
C GLY A 69 -3.18 9.44 -7.48
N ASP A 70 -3.52 8.84 -8.61
CA ASP A 70 -4.91 8.50 -8.91
C ASP A 70 -5.30 7.10 -8.43
N SER A 71 -4.37 6.37 -7.84
CA SER A 71 -4.63 5.00 -7.42
C SER A 71 -5.21 4.97 -6.01
N LEU A 72 -6.32 4.27 -5.85
CA LEU A 72 -6.94 4.07 -4.54
C LEU A 72 -6.51 2.71 -3.99
N ILE A 73 -6.03 2.72 -2.77
CA ILE A 73 -5.63 1.50 -2.07
C ILE A 73 -6.40 1.46 -0.75
N MET A 74 -6.94 0.29 -0.44
CA MET A 74 -7.67 0.10 0.81
C MET A 74 -6.85 -0.77 1.74
N ALA A 75 -7.13 -0.63 3.03
CA ALA A 75 -6.34 -1.35 4.03
C ALA A 75 -7.17 -1.61 5.27
N SER A 76 -6.75 -2.60 6.02
CA SER A 76 -7.41 -2.98 7.26
C SER A 76 -6.41 -3.75 8.13
N ASP A 77 -6.74 -3.85 9.40
CA ASP A 77 -6.00 -4.76 10.28
C ASP A 77 -6.58 -6.17 10.26
N GLY A 78 -7.72 -6.36 9.59
CA GLY A 78 -8.34 -7.67 9.57
C GLY A 78 -8.59 -8.15 10.99
N MET A 79 -8.18 -9.37 11.30
CA MET A 79 -8.34 -9.92 12.65
C MET A 79 -7.27 -9.47 13.62
N ALA A 80 -6.30 -8.68 13.16
CA ALA A 80 -5.22 -8.14 13.99
C ALA A 80 -4.43 -9.22 14.70
N GLY A 81 -4.13 -10.32 13.98
CA GLY A 81 -3.37 -11.43 14.54
C GLY A 81 -1.89 -11.15 14.71
N GLY A 82 -1.40 -10.04 14.17
CA GLY A 82 -0.03 -9.59 14.40
C GLY A 82 0.99 -10.05 13.38
N LYS A 83 0.61 -10.84 12.41
CA LYS A 83 1.55 -11.36 11.41
C LYS A 83 1.00 -11.23 10.00
N PRO A 84 1.10 -10.03 9.43
CA PRO A 84 0.66 -9.85 8.04
C PRO A 84 1.55 -10.65 7.10
N GLU A 85 0.94 -11.18 6.06
CA GLU A 85 1.68 -11.94 5.07
C GLU A 85 1.22 -11.51 3.69
N PHE A 86 2.18 -11.03 2.89
CA PHE A 86 1.92 -10.58 1.53
C PHE A 86 2.81 -11.38 0.60
N LYS A 87 2.20 -12.23 -0.21
CA LYS A 87 2.94 -13.21 -0.96
C LYS A 87 2.29 -13.45 -2.31
N GLY A 88 3.10 -13.63 -3.32
CA GLY A 88 2.61 -13.99 -4.63
C GLY A 88 2.14 -12.82 -5.47
N PHE A 89 2.41 -11.58 -5.05
CA PHE A 89 2.08 -10.40 -5.84
C PHE A 89 2.98 -9.24 -5.42
N SER A 90 2.97 -8.19 -6.22
CA SER A 90 3.66 -6.94 -5.89
C SER A 90 2.80 -5.79 -6.35
N LEU A 91 3.00 -4.64 -5.70
CA LEU A 91 2.41 -3.40 -6.19
C LEU A 91 3.47 -2.67 -6.99
N SER A 92 3.08 -2.14 -8.13
CA SER A 92 4.00 -1.45 -9.03
C SER A 92 3.73 0.04 -8.95
N VAL A 93 4.77 0.83 -8.67
CA VAL A 93 4.65 2.27 -8.61
C VAL A 93 5.49 2.88 -9.72
N ASN A 94 4.88 3.79 -10.48
CA ASN A 94 5.55 4.49 -11.56
C ASN A 94 6.16 5.77 -11.03
N ALA A 95 7.47 5.91 -11.19
CA ALA A 95 8.16 7.13 -10.84
C ALA A 95 8.04 8.13 -11.98
N LYS A 96 8.18 9.42 -11.66
CA LYS A 96 8.13 10.47 -12.67
C LYS A 96 9.37 10.44 -13.55
N ASP A 97 10.51 10.13 -12.96
CA ASP A 97 11.79 10.09 -13.64
C ASP A 97 12.75 9.25 -12.82
N GLU A 98 14.02 9.20 -13.25
CA GLU A 98 15.00 8.35 -12.57
C GLU A 98 15.30 8.83 -11.16
N ALA A 99 15.40 10.14 -10.94
CA ALA A 99 15.64 10.68 -9.61
C ALA A 99 14.50 10.34 -8.66
N HIS A 100 13.28 10.43 -9.14
CA HIS A 100 12.11 10.07 -8.34
C HIS A 100 12.11 8.57 -8.02
N ALA A 101 12.53 7.75 -8.99
CA ALA A 101 12.62 6.31 -8.77
C ALA A 101 13.63 6.00 -7.65
N ASP A 102 14.79 6.67 -7.68
CA ASP A 102 15.79 6.49 -6.63
C ASP A 102 15.21 6.82 -5.25
N LYS A 103 14.49 7.91 -5.18
CA LYS A 103 13.90 8.37 -3.92
C LYS A 103 12.83 7.43 -3.40
N LEU A 104 11.91 7.02 -4.28
CA LEU A 104 10.86 6.07 -3.91
C LEU A 104 11.46 4.75 -3.42
N PHE A 105 12.45 4.27 -4.14
CA PHE A 105 13.05 2.99 -3.83
C PHE A 105 13.72 3.03 -2.45
N ALA A 106 14.47 4.09 -2.18
CA ALA A 106 15.12 4.25 -0.89
C ALA A 106 14.10 4.35 0.24
N SER A 107 13.04 5.13 0.03
CA SER A 107 12.02 5.32 1.06
C SER A 107 11.24 4.03 1.34
N LEU A 108 10.83 3.33 0.29
CA LEU A 108 10.08 2.09 0.45
C LEU A 108 10.92 0.99 1.09
N GLY A 109 12.23 0.99 0.81
CA GLY A 109 13.12 -0.01 1.36
C GLY A 109 13.56 0.22 2.78
N LYS A 110 13.20 1.37 3.35
CA LYS A 110 13.64 1.69 4.72
C LYS A 110 12.99 0.74 5.71
N GLY A 111 13.82 -0.03 6.41
CA GLY A 111 13.33 -1.05 7.33
C GLY A 111 12.87 -2.31 6.64
N GLY A 112 12.99 -2.36 5.32
CA GLY A 112 12.60 -3.52 4.53
C GLY A 112 13.80 -4.20 3.92
N LYS A 113 13.61 -4.73 2.69
CA LYS A 113 14.61 -5.53 2.05
C LYS A 113 14.61 -5.31 0.54
N VAL A 114 15.77 -5.03 -0.02
CA VAL A 114 15.93 -4.93 -1.47
C VAL A 114 15.98 -6.34 -2.04
N THR A 115 15.06 -6.65 -2.95
CA THR A 115 15.05 -7.95 -3.61
C THR A 115 15.67 -7.88 -5.00
N MET A 116 15.61 -6.71 -5.65
CA MET A 116 16.31 -6.48 -6.91
C MET A 116 16.74 -5.02 -6.95
N PRO A 117 18.04 -4.71 -6.90
CA PRO A 117 18.50 -3.32 -6.89
C PRO A 117 18.05 -2.54 -8.12
N LEU A 118 17.89 -1.25 -7.98
CA LEU A 118 17.54 -0.39 -9.11
C LEU A 118 18.63 -0.47 -10.16
N ALA A 119 18.22 -0.72 -11.39
CA ALA A 119 19.16 -0.81 -12.50
C ALA A 119 18.41 -0.56 -13.80
N LYS A 120 19.17 -0.28 -14.84
CA LYS A 120 18.61 -0.15 -16.17
C LYS A 120 18.22 -1.51 -16.71
N THR A 121 17.04 -1.57 -17.32
CA THR A 121 16.56 -2.76 -18.01
C THR A 121 16.21 -2.39 -19.44
N PHE A 122 15.81 -3.37 -20.24
CA PHE A 122 15.40 -3.05 -21.62
C PHE A 122 14.09 -2.26 -21.67
N PHE A 123 13.30 -2.28 -20.61
CA PHE A 123 12.00 -1.61 -20.58
C PHE A 123 11.96 -0.36 -19.70
N SER A 124 13.02 -0.07 -18.96
CA SER A 124 13.04 1.07 -18.06
C SER A 124 14.48 1.48 -17.77
N PRO A 125 14.75 2.81 -17.69
CA PRO A 125 16.10 3.25 -17.30
C PRO A 125 16.41 2.99 -15.82
N ARG A 126 15.37 2.84 -14.98
CA ARG A 126 15.56 2.51 -13.56
C ARG A 126 14.40 1.63 -13.11
N PHE A 127 14.69 0.39 -12.83
CA PHE A 127 13.71 -0.58 -12.34
C PHE A 127 14.32 -1.35 -11.19
N GLY A 128 13.51 -1.57 -10.14
CA GLY A 128 13.96 -2.38 -9.02
C GLY A 128 12.79 -2.94 -8.25
N MET A 129 13.09 -3.86 -7.36
CA MET A 129 12.09 -4.50 -6.52
C MET A 129 12.53 -4.44 -5.07
N VAL A 130 11.59 -4.13 -4.20
CA VAL A 130 11.87 -3.98 -2.77
C VAL A 130 10.67 -4.47 -1.99
N THR A 131 10.92 -5.09 -0.85
CA THR A 131 9.88 -5.46 0.11
C THR A 131 9.94 -4.46 1.24
N ASP A 132 8.81 -3.82 1.56
CA ASP A 132 8.82 -2.81 2.60
C ASP A 132 8.83 -3.45 3.99
N LYS A 133 8.88 -2.62 5.02
CA LYS A 133 9.02 -3.11 6.39
C LYS A 133 7.81 -3.93 6.86
N PHE A 134 6.69 -3.85 6.15
CA PHE A 134 5.49 -4.63 6.48
C PHE A 134 5.41 -5.93 5.69
N GLY A 135 6.31 -6.12 4.73
CA GLY A 135 6.32 -7.32 3.91
C GLY A 135 5.64 -7.16 2.56
N VAL A 136 5.17 -5.97 2.22
CA VAL A 136 4.54 -5.74 0.92
C VAL A 136 5.62 -5.57 -0.13
N GLY A 137 5.50 -6.32 -1.22
CA GLY A 137 6.44 -6.23 -2.34
C GLY A 137 6.09 -5.08 -3.26
N TRP A 138 7.10 -4.33 -3.66
CA TRP A 138 6.95 -3.18 -4.54
C TRP A 138 7.89 -3.29 -5.72
N MET A 139 7.40 -2.90 -6.89
CA MET A 139 8.22 -2.68 -8.06
C MET A 139 8.25 -1.17 -8.30
N VAL A 140 9.45 -0.63 -8.47
CA VAL A 140 9.62 0.79 -8.77
C VAL A 140 10.15 0.88 -10.19
N ILE A 141 9.45 1.66 -11.02
CA ILE A 141 9.77 1.72 -12.44
C ILE A 141 9.75 3.18 -12.91
N ALA A 142 10.82 3.60 -13.56
CA ALA A 142 10.89 4.91 -14.17
C ALA A 142 10.50 4.80 -15.63
N PRO A 143 9.85 5.84 -16.20
CA PRO A 143 9.42 5.78 -17.60
C PRO A 143 10.60 5.87 -18.54
N GLN A 144 10.49 5.18 -19.67
CA GLN A 144 11.46 5.34 -20.73
C GLN A 144 11.25 6.68 -21.42
N LYS A 145 12.34 7.35 -21.73
CA LYS A 145 12.24 8.58 -22.50
C LYS A 145 12.03 8.23 -23.95
N MET A 146 11.10 8.95 -24.55
CA MET A 146 10.78 8.77 -25.95
C MET A 146 11.65 9.65 -26.81
#